data_bebd99e58fbcd72870a865ae3496a7b4
#
_entry.id   bebd99e58fbcd72870a865ae3496a7b4
#
_cell.length_a   1.000
_cell.length_b   1.000
_cell.length_c   1.000
_cell.angle_alpha   90.00
_cell.angle_beta   90.00
_cell.angle_gamma   90.00
#
_symmetry.space_group_name_H-M   'P 1'
#
loop_
_entity.id
_entity.type
_entity.pdbx_description
1 polymer ?
#
loop_
_entity_poly.entity_id
_entity_poly.type
_entity_poly.pdbx_seq_one_letter_code
_entity_poly.pdbx_strand_id
1 'polypeptide(L)'
;MPPAVLIGGIVAVVGGLIWLAVAMEKKRREALEQFCMMRGFTFERERKDAWRPYQAAVPLFDSGGRRRWGYTIAGRVGKRAFTAFEYAYTVSSGRNSQTYRFRVMCWETGDKQLPLFSISPEGFWKRLGQKLGRQDIDFDDDATFSEAYELRGPDEAAIRGAFTPRIRGVLGATPGQHAASSGNHLFWWKSGRLPKPDDLDPFFMEGESIARVFLE
;
A
#
# COMPACT_ATOMS: atom_id res chain seq x y z
N MET A 1 -3.92 -46.80 17.74
CA MET A 1 -2.63 -46.10 17.91
C MET A 1 -2.66 -45.35 19.23
N PRO A 2 -1.61 -45.41 20.06
CA PRO A 2 -1.60 -44.67 21.32
C PRO A 2 -1.65 -43.14 21.04
N PRO A 3 -2.42 -42.38 21.81
CA PRO A 3 -2.62 -40.94 21.59
C PRO A 3 -1.31 -40.14 21.60
N ALA A 4 -0.30 -40.63 22.32
CA ALA A 4 1.03 -39.98 22.35
C ALA A 4 1.77 -39.97 21.00
N VAL A 5 1.59 -40.99 20.16
CA VAL A 5 2.20 -41.05 18.81
C VAL A 5 1.53 -40.06 17.88
N LEU A 6 0.22 -39.90 17.98
CA LEU A 6 -0.55 -38.93 17.20
C LEU A 6 -0.17 -37.48 17.56
N ILE A 7 -0.04 -37.19 18.85
CA ILE A 7 0.38 -35.85 19.35
C ILE A 7 1.81 -35.55 18.91
N GLY A 8 2.75 -36.51 19.04
CA GLY A 8 4.11 -36.36 18.59
C GLY A 8 4.22 -36.07 17.07
N GLY A 9 3.42 -36.76 16.25
CA GLY A 9 3.34 -36.52 14.81
C GLY A 9 2.83 -35.11 14.47
N ILE A 10 1.78 -34.64 15.14
CA ILE A 10 1.23 -33.28 14.92
C ILE A 10 2.26 -32.22 15.30
N VAL A 11 2.94 -32.35 16.45
CA VAL A 11 3.96 -31.40 16.89
C VAL A 11 5.14 -31.34 15.92
N ALA A 12 5.59 -32.48 15.38
CA ALA A 12 6.66 -32.52 14.40
C ALA A 12 6.26 -31.84 13.07
N VAL A 13 5.03 -32.06 12.59
CA VAL A 13 4.51 -31.43 11.38
C VAL A 13 4.38 -29.90 11.58
N VAL A 14 3.80 -29.45 12.68
CA VAL A 14 3.66 -28.03 12.99
C VAL A 14 5.03 -27.36 13.14
N GLY A 15 5.96 -27.99 13.84
CA GLY A 15 7.34 -27.51 13.97
C GLY A 15 8.05 -27.39 12.62
N GLY A 16 7.89 -28.39 11.75
CA GLY A 16 8.42 -28.37 10.40
C GLY A 16 7.85 -27.25 9.53
N LEU A 17 6.55 -27.02 9.61
CA LEU A 17 5.88 -25.92 8.89
C LEU A 17 6.35 -24.54 9.37
N ILE A 18 6.50 -24.36 10.68
CA ILE A 18 7.02 -23.12 11.28
C ILE A 18 8.46 -22.88 10.83
N TRP A 19 9.31 -23.92 10.90
CA TRP A 19 10.71 -23.84 10.45
C TRP A 19 10.79 -23.45 8.98
N LEU A 20 10.00 -24.09 8.11
CA LEU A 20 9.94 -23.79 6.69
C LEU A 20 9.52 -22.34 6.44
N ALA A 21 8.48 -21.86 7.13
CA ALA A 21 8.02 -20.48 7.01
C ALA A 21 9.10 -19.46 7.39
N VAL A 22 9.83 -19.73 8.48
CA VAL A 22 10.94 -18.89 8.95
C VAL A 22 12.11 -18.91 7.94
N ALA A 23 12.44 -20.10 7.42
CA ALA A 23 13.50 -20.24 6.41
C ALA A 23 13.15 -19.50 5.10
N MET A 24 11.91 -19.63 4.63
CA MET A 24 11.42 -18.90 3.46
C MET A 24 11.46 -17.38 3.66
N GLU A 25 11.05 -16.90 4.84
CA GLU A 25 11.08 -15.47 5.15
C GLU A 25 12.53 -14.94 5.24
N LYS A 26 13.44 -15.73 5.82
CA LYS A 26 14.87 -15.39 5.84
C LYS A 26 15.43 -15.27 4.42
N LYS A 27 15.16 -16.27 3.56
CA LYS A 27 15.60 -16.26 2.15
C LYS A 27 15.02 -15.07 1.38
N ARG A 28 13.74 -14.76 1.59
CA ARG A 28 13.08 -13.58 0.97
C ARG A 28 13.77 -12.28 1.38
N ARG A 29 14.04 -12.11 2.66
CA ARG A 29 14.72 -10.93 3.19
C ARG A 29 16.12 -10.78 2.59
N GLU A 30 16.93 -11.84 2.60
CA GLU A 30 18.27 -11.82 2.03
C GLU A 30 18.27 -11.45 0.55
N ALA A 31 17.29 -11.94 -0.21
CA ALA A 31 17.13 -11.58 -1.62
C ALA A 31 16.76 -10.09 -1.81
N LEU A 32 15.91 -9.53 -0.95
CA LEU A 32 15.59 -8.10 -0.98
C LEU A 32 16.79 -7.22 -0.56
N GLU A 33 17.54 -7.64 0.47
CA GLU A 33 18.77 -6.96 0.92
C GLU A 33 19.81 -6.92 -0.22
N GLN A 34 20.02 -8.05 -0.91
CA GLN A 34 20.93 -8.13 -2.05
C GLN A 34 20.49 -7.26 -3.23
N PHE A 35 19.20 -7.29 -3.57
CA PHE A 35 18.64 -6.42 -4.61
C PHE A 35 18.91 -4.95 -4.29
N CYS A 36 18.62 -4.51 -3.06
CA CYS A 36 18.85 -3.13 -2.64
C CYS A 36 20.33 -2.74 -2.72
N MET A 37 21.21 -3.63 -2.27
CA MET A 37 22.66 -3.41 -2.35
C MET A 37 23.14 -3.21 -3.81
N MET A 38 22.67 -4.06 -4.73
CA MET A 38 23.04 -3.96 -6.16
C MET A 38 22.51 -2.66 -6.83
N ARG A 39 21.39 -2.11 -6.34
CA ARG A 39 20.76 -0.90 -6.88
C ARG A 39 21.17 0.38 -6.16
N GLY A 40 21.97 0.30 -5.11
CA GLY A 40 22.29 1.43 -4.24
C GLY A 40 21.09 1.94 -3.44
N PHE A 41 20.10 1.08 -3.17
CA PHE A 41 18.95 1.37 -2.34
C PHE A 41 19.23 1.02 -0.88
N THR A 42 18.55 1.68 0.05
CA THR A 42 18.58 1.29 1.47
C THR A 42 17.49 0.26 1.75
N PHE A 43 17.74 -0.62 2.72
CA PHE A 43 16.78 -1.62 3.17
C PHE A 43 16.68 -1.59 4.71
N GLU A 44 15.45 -1.54 5.21
CA GLU A 44 15.15 -1.62 6.64
C GLU A 44 14.08 -2.69 6.88
N ARG A 45 14.18 -3.40 8.02
CA ARG A 45 13.25 -4.50 8.34
C ARG A 45 11.89 -4.04 8.85
N GLU A 46 11.88 -3.06 9.71
CA GLU A 46 10.67 -2.57 10.37
C GLU A 46 10.90 -1.13 10.86
N ARG A 47 9.89 -0.29 10.65
CA ARG A 47 9.86 1.06 11.22
C ARG A 47 8.64 1.16 12.13
N LYS A 48 8.86 1.16 13.46
CA LYS A 48 7.76 1.27 14.41
C LYS A 48 7.03 2.60 14.21
N ASP A 49 5.71 2.49 14.12
CA ASP A 49 4.79 3.63 14.12
C ASP A 49 5.05 4.70 13.02
N ALA A 50 5.84 4.39 11.99
CA ALA A 50 6.14 5.32 10.90
C ALA A 50 4.90 5.78 10.11
N TRP A 51 3.79 5.07 10.23
CA TRP A 51 2.48 5.42 9.65
C TRP A 51 1.73 6.51 10.43
N ARG A 52 2.05 6.71 11.72
CA ARG A 52 1.31 7.62 12.62
C ARG A 52 1.17 9.05 12.11
N PRO A 53 2.22 9.70 11.57
CA PRO A 53 2.10 11.07 11.05
C PRO A 53 1.08 11.21 9.92
N TYR A 54 0.80 10.13 9.20
CA TYR A 54 -0.08 10.12 8.02
C TYR A 54 -1.47 9.58 8.31
N GLN A 55 -1.74 9.09 9.53
CA GLN A 55 -2.97 8.40 9.90
C GLN A 55 -4.22 9.21 9.60
N ALA A 56 -4.20 10.52 9.91
CA ALA A 56 -5.35 11.39 9.70
C ALA A 56 -5.65 11.69 8.23
N ALA A 57 -4.62 11.64 7.37
CA ALA A 57 -4.73 12.01 5.97
C ALA A 57 -4.93 10.81 5.03
N VAL A 58 -4.37 9.66 5.39
CA VAL A 58 -4.36 8.46 4.55
C VAL A 58 -5.23 7.37 5.18
N PRO A 59 -6.43 7.10 4.65
CA PRO A 59 -7.38 6.14 5.24
C PRO A 59 -6.82 4.73 5.43
N LEU A 60 -5.86 4.32 4.57
CA LEU A 60 -5.17 3.05 4.71
C LEU A 60 -4.51 2.91 6.09
N PHE A 61 -3.93 4.00 6.62
CA PHE A 61 -3.21 3.99 7.90
C PHE A 61 -4.13 4.19 9.11
N ASP A 62 -5.36 4.59 8.89
CA ASP A 62 -6.38 4.64 9.93
C ASP A 62 -7.21 3.35 10.04
N SER A 63 -6.98 2.41 9.15
CA SER A 63 -7.73 1.17 9.02
C SER A 63 -7.34 0.13 10.07
N GLY A 64 -8.33 -0.60 10.62
CA GLY A 64 -8.16 -1.74 11.50
C GLY A 64 -7.27 -1.51 12.73
N GLY A 65 -6.78 -2.61 13.31
CA GLY A 65 -5.85 -2.63 14.43
C GLY A 65 -4.58 -3.42 14.14
N ARG A 66 -3.68 -3.56 15.12
CA ARG A 66 -2.42 -4.31 14.97
C ARG A 66 -1.62 -3.91 13.74
N ARG A 67 -1.52 -2.60 13.51
CA ARG A 67 -0.86 -2.00 12.36
C ARG A 67 0.64 -2.24 12.39
N ARG A 68 1.22 -2.60 11.24
CA ARG A 68 2.65 -2.87 11.09
C ARG A 68 3.18 -2.21 9.83
N TRP A 69 4.32 -1.55 9.97
CA TRP A 69 5.15 -1.09 8.86
C TRP A 69 6.35 -2.03 8.76
N GLY A 70 6.36 -2.87 7.74
CA GLY A 70 7.35 -3.94 7.57
C GLY A 70 8.55 -3.52 6.72
N TYR A 71 9.03 -4.43 5.89
CA TYR A 71 10.18 -4.18 5.02
C TYR A 71 10.04 -2.90 4.24
N THR A 72 11.09 -2.09 4.31
CA THR A 72 11.15 -0.76 3.71
C THR A 72 12.36 -0.68 2.80
N ILE A 73 12.15 -0.21 1.58
CA ILE A 73 13.17 0.06 0.57
C ILE A 73 13.10 1.54 0.25
N ALA A 74 14.20 2.26 0.37
CA ALA A 74 14.25 3.65 -0.08
C ALA A 74 15.37 3.85 -1.11
N GLY A 75 15.10 4.67 -2.10
CA GLY A 75 16.02 4.89 -3.22
C GLY A 75 15.53 5.97 -4.16
N ARG A 76 16.01 5.92 -5.41
CA ARG A 76 15.57 6.82 -6.47
C ARG A 76 15.21 6.03 -7.72
N VAL A 77 14.08 6.39 -8.33
CA VAL A 77 13.67 5.93 -9.65
C VAL A 77 13.53 7.17 -10.53
N GLY A 78 14.30 7.24 -11.61
CA GLY A 78 14.39 8.46 -12.41
C GLY A 78 14.91 9.64 -11.58
N LYS A 79 14.16 10.74 -11.53
CA LYS A 79 14.53 11.96 -10.79
C LYS A 79 14.04 11.99 -9.35
N ARG A 80 13.11 11.08 -8.95
CA ARG A 80 12.41 11.12 -7.66
C ARG A 80 12.97 10.13 -6.66
N ALA A 81 13.16 10.59 -5.45
CA ALA A 81 13.35 9.72 -4.30
C ALA A 81 12.01 9.10 -3.91
N PHE A 82 12.03 7.82 -3.53
CA PHE A 82 10.86 7.09 -3.08
C PHE A 82 11.16 6.29 -1.82
N THR A 83 10.10 5.97 -1.08
CA THR A 83 10.11 4.96 -0.03
C THR A 83 9.03 3.94 -0.35
N ALA A 84 9.41 2.68 -0.57
CA ALA A 84 8.48 1.57 -0.75
C ALA A 84 8.50 0.68 0.50
N PHE A 85 7.32 0.26 0.98
CA PHE A 85 7.24 -0.53 2.21
C PHE A 85 6.05 -1.48 2.24
N GLU A 86 6.16 -2.47 3.11
CA GLU A 86 5.02 -3.33 3.46
C GLU A 86 4.22 -2.70 4.58
N TYR A 87 2.92 -2.65 4.42
CA TYR A 87 1.98 -2.25 5.45
C TYR A 87 0.95 -3.33 5.70
N ALA A 88 0.61 -3.58 6.94
CA ALA A 88 -0.43 -4.53 7.29
C ALA A 88 -1.26 -4.01 8.47
N TYR A 89 -2.54 -4.36 8.44
CA TYR A 89 -3.44 -4.18 9.58
C TYR A 89 -4.38 -5.38 9.71
N THR A 90 -4.99 -5.53 10.89
CA THR A 90 -5.92 -6.62 11.19
C THR A 90 -7.29 -6.06 11.51
N VAL A 91 -8.31 -6.61 10.88
CA VAL A 91 -9.72 -6.38 11.24
C VAL A 91 -10.19 -7.60 12.00
N SER A 92 -10.76 -7.36 13.19
CA SER A 92 -11.34 -8.41 14.02
C SER A 92 -12.86 -8.25 14.06
N SER A 93 -13.58 -9.34 13.76
CA SER A 93 -15.04 -9.42 13.84
C SER A 93 -15.41 -10.65 14.66
N GLY A 94 -15.77 -10.44 15.93
CA GLY A 94 -16.09 -11.54 16.84
C GLY A 94 -14.92 -12.52 16.99
N ARG A 95 -15.14 -13.79 16.59
CA ARG A 95 -14.11 -14.84 16.68
C ARG A 95 -13.15 -14.88 15.50
N ASN A 96 -13.42 -14.11 14.44
CA ASN A 96 -12.60 -14.09 13.23
C ASN A 96 -11.74 -12.85 13.19
N SER A 97 -10.48 -13.01 12.76
CA SER A 97 -9.59 -11.91 12.46
C SER A 97 -8.96 -12.10 11.10
N GLN A 98 -8.93 -11.04 10.31
CA GLN A 98 -8.33 -11.04 8.98
C GLN A 98 -7.25 -9.97 8.90
N THR A 99 -6.06 -10.37 8.45
CA THR A 99 -4.95 -9.45 8.22
C THR A 99 -4.86 -9.10 6.75
N TYR A 100 -4.97 -7.81 6.46
CA TYR A 100 -4.77 -7.24 5.14
C TYR A 100 -3.33 -6.77 5.02
N ARG A 101 -2.73 -6.99 3.85
CA ARG A 101 -1.35 -6.60 3.56
C ARG A 101 -1.33 -5.77 2.28
N PHE A 102 -0.47 -4.74 2.29
CA PHE A 102 -0.30 -3.82 1.19
C PHE A 102 1.19 -3.57 0.95
N ARG A 103 1.54 -3.36 -0.30
CA ARG A 103 2.80 -2.77 -0.71
C ARG A 103 2.52 -1.32 -1.09
N VAL A 104 3.24 -0.42 -0.47
CA VAL A 104 3.01 1.02 -0.58
C VAL A 104 4.26 1.67 -1.13
N MET A 105 4.11 2.64 -2.03
CA MET A 105 5.17 3.59 -2.37
C MET A 105 4.76 4.98 -1.91
N CYS A 106 5.73 5.74 -1.47
CA CYS A 106 5.57 7.11 -0.99
C CYS A 106 6.63 8.01 -1.61
N TRP A 107 6.23 9.20 -1.99
CA TRP A 107 7.11 10.28 -2.48
C TRP A 107 6.82 11.57 -1.73
N GLU A 108 7.86 12.33 -1.43
CA GLU A 108 7.70 13.72 -1.06
C GLU A 108 7.31 14.54 -2.29
N THR A 109 6.36 15.47 -2.12
CA THR A 109 5.86 16.29 -3.23
C THR A 109 6.79 17.47 -3.58
N GLY A 110 7.82 17.70 -2.76
CA GLY A 110 8.70 18.86 -2.90
C GLY A 110 7.94 20.17 -2.66
N ASP A 111 8.11 21.11 -3.59
CA ASP A 111 7.44 22.42 -3.52
C ASP A 111 5.96 22.36 -3.94
N LYS A 112 5.50 21.24 -4.52
CA LYS A 112 4.12 21.06 -4.94
C LYS A 112 3.26 20.60 -3.77
N GLN A 113 2.33 21.43 -3.35
CA GLN A 113 1.32 21.05 -2.36
C GLN A 113 0.13 20.38 -3.07
N LEU A 114 -0.18 19.14 -2.70
CA LEU A 114 -1.38 18.44 -3.16
C LEU A 114 -2.52 18.67 -2.16
N PRO A 115 -3.77 18.76 -2.60
CA PRO A 115 -4.89 18.69 -1.68
C PRO A 115 -4.88 17.35 -0.93
N LEU A 116 -5.46 17.31 0.26
CA LEU A 116 -5.70 16.04 0.96
C LEU A 116 -6.77 15.26 0.20
N PHE A 117 -6.43 14.10 -0.32
CA PHE A 117 -7.37 13.21 -1.00
C PHE A 117 -7.08 11.75 -0.75
N SER A 118 -8.05 10.90 -1.01
CA SER A 118 -7.90 9.46 -1.15
C SER A 118 -8.73 8.98 -2.32
N ILE A 119 -8.10 8.21 -3.22
CA ILE A 119 -8.76 7.56 -4.34
C ILE A 119 -8.54 6.04 -4.26
N SER A 120 -9.59 5.28 -4.51
CA SER A 120 -9.56 3.82 -4.55
C SER A 120 -10.64 3.31 -5.51
N PRO A 121 -10.49 2.10 -6.08
CA PRO A 121 -11.56 1.49 -6.87
C PRO A 121 -12.87 1.43 -6.09
N GLU A 122 -13.97 1.63 -6.79
CA GLU A 122 -15.31 1.64 -6.21
C GLU A 122 -15.57 0.43 -5.29
N GLY A 123 -16.15 0.69 -4.14
CA GLY A 123 -16.47 -0.32 -3.12
C GLY A 123 -15.27 -0.95 -2.41
N PHE A 124 -14.04 -0.48 -2.63
CA PHE A 124 -12.85 -1.04 -1.97
C PHE A 124 -12.95 -0.95 -0.44
N TRP A 125 -13.24 0.22 0.10
CA TRP A 125 -13.34 0.44 1.55
C TRP A 125 -14.51 -0.32 2.17
N LYS A 126 -15.63 -0.43 1.44
CA LYS A 126 -16.78 -1.23 1.87
C LYS A 126 -16.42 -2.71 2.01
N ARG A 127 -15.65 -3.26 1.06
CA ARG A 127 -15.16 -4.66 1.15
C ARG A 127 -14.24 -4.88 2.34
N LEU A 128 -13.51 -3.86 2.78
CA LEU A 128 -12.67 -3.91 3.98
C LEU A 128 -13.43 -3.63 5.28
N GLY A 129 -14.76 -3.51 5.22
CA GLY A 129 -15.63 -3.26 6.39
C GLY A 129 -15.52 -1.84 6.93
N GLN A 130 -15.04 -0.89 6.13
CA GLN A 130 -14.88 0.49 6.54
C GLN A 130 -16.00 1.38 6.00
N LYS A 131 -16.54 2.21 6.89
CA LYS A 131 -17.45 3.29 6.52
C LYS A 131 -16.64 4.59 6.51
N LEU A 132 -16.16 4.99 5.35
CA LEU A 132 -15.57 6.31 5.20
C LEU A 132 -16.71 7.34 5.16
N GLY A 133 -16.74 8.22 6.16
CA GLY A 133 -17.85 9.15 6.40
C GLY A 133 -17.88 10.39 5.51
N ARG A 134 -17.15 10.44 4.39
CA ARG A 134 -17.11 11.59 3.48
C ARG A 134 -17.79 11.24 2.16
N GLN A 135 -18.48 12.25 1.58
CA GLN A 135 -19.13 12.13 0.28
C GLN A 135 -18.10 11.85 -0.80
N ASP A 136 -18.45 11.01 -1.77
CA ASP A 136 -17.69 10.78 -2.98
C ASP A 136 -17.70 12.02 -3.87
N ILE A 137 -16.61 12.27 -4.57
CA ILE A 137 -16.45 13.40 -5.48
C ILE A 137 -16.54 12.88 -6.91
N ASP A 138 -17.72 13.01 -7.51
CA ASP A 138 -18.00 12.60 -8.88
C ASP A 138 -17.68 13.71 -9.87
N PHE A 139 -17.31 13.34 -11.11
CA PHE A 139 -17.10 14.24 -12.23
C PHE A 139 -18.20 14.05 -13.28
N ASP A 140 -19.07 15.03 -13.42
CA ASP A 140 -20.19 15.00 -14.39
C ASP A 140 -19.68 14.90 -15.85
N ASP A 141 -18.48 15.43 -16.11
CA ASP A 141 -17.81 15.38 -17.40
C ASP A 141 -17.02 14.06 -17.64
N ASP A 142 -16.98 13.13 -16.65
CA ASP A 142 -16.25 11.89 -16.72
C ASP A 142 -16.93 10.79 -15.88
N ALA A 143 -18.09 10.35 -16.33
CA ALA A 143 -18.87 9.32 -15.64
C ALA A 143 -18.10 8.00 -15.51
N THR A 144 -17.31 7.65 -16.52
CA THR A 144 -16.50 6.41 -16.50
C THR A 144 -15.48 6.41 -15.36
N PHE A 145 -14.83 7.55 -15.10
CA PHE A 145 -13.93 7.70 -13.97
C PHE A 145 -14.67 7.60 -12.63
N SER A 146 -15.81 8.30 -12.53
CA SER A 146 -16.63 8.36 -11.30
C SER A 146 -17.23 6.99 -10.94
N GLU A 147 -17.64 6.19 -11.94
CA GLU A 147 -18.11 4.82 -11.72
C GLU A 147 -16.97 3.84 -11.32
N ALA A 148 -15.73 4.10 -11.76
CA ALA A 148 -14.59 3.23 -11.49
C ALA A 148 -13.92 3.50 -10.14
N TYR A 149 -14.02 4.72 -9.64
CA TYR A 149 -13.25 5.18 -8.49
C TYR A 149 -14.09 5.95 -7.47
N GLU A 150 -13.82 5.69 -6.22
CA GLU A 150 -14.26 6.43 -5.05
C GLU A 150 -13.20 7.47 -4.69
N LEU A 151 -13.47 8.78 -4.93
CA LEU A 151 -12.57 9.90 -4.67
C LEU A 151 -13.10 10.74 -3.51
N ARG A 152 -12.27 10.95 -2.48
CA ARG A 152 -12.70 11.61 -1.24
C ARG A 152 -11.64 12.57 -0.73
N GLY A 153 -12.08 13.61 -0.03
CA GLY A 153 -11.22 14.53 0.70
C GLY A 153 -11.99 15.71 1.28
N PRO A 154 -11.33 16.57 2.08
CA PRO A 154 -12.01 17.66 2.80
C PRO A 154 -12.35 18.87 1.93
N ASP A 155 -11.56 19.12 0.89
CA ASP A 155 -11.71 20.30 0.00
C ASP A 155 -12.01 19.82 -1.41
N GLU A 156 -13.29 19.72 -1.74
CA GLU A 156 -13.77 19.27 -3.04
C GLU A 156 -13.28 20.17 -4.18
N ALA A 157 -13.26 21.50 -3.99
CA ALA A 157 -12.85 22.42 -5.04
C ALA A 157 -11.36 22.26 -5.39
N ALA A 158 -10.51 22.15 -4.38
CA ALA A 158 -9.08 21.89 -4.58
C ALA A 158 -8.82 20.52 -5.21
N ILE A 159 -9.59 19.49 -4.83
CA ILE A 159 -9.48 18.14 -5.39
C ILE A 159 -9.92 18.12 -6.86
N ARG A 160 -11.04 18.74 -7.19
CA ARG A 160 -11.50 18.88 -8.59
C ARG A 160 -10.45 19.57 -9.46
N GLY A 161 -9.83 20.63 -8.94
CA GLY A 161 -8.73 21.34 -9.64
C GLY A 161 -7.48 20.47 -9.82
N ALA A 162 -7.15 19.62 -8.85
CA ALA A 162 -6.02 18.71 -8.91
C ALA A 162 -6.25 17.52 -9.84
N PHE A 163 -7.47 16.95 -9.89
CA PHE A 163 -7.82 15.82 -10.74
C PHE A 163 -8.18 16.23 -12.18
N THR A 164 -7.19 16.76 -12.87
CA THR A 164 -7.33 17.17 -14.28
C THR A 164 -7.77 16.01 -15.19
N PRO A 165 -8.34 16.27 -16.39
CA PRO A 165 -8.68 15.23 -17.36
C PRO A 165 -7.51 14.29 -17.69
N ARG A 166 -6.26 14.81 -17.67
CA ARG A 166 -5.04 14.00 -17.85
C ARG A 166 -4.89 12.96 -16.73
N ILE A 167 -5.08 13.37 -15.47
CA ILE A 167 -4.96 12.47 -14.30
C ILE A 167 -6.06 11.40 -14.34
N ARG A 168 -7.30 11.82 -14.56
CA ARG A 168 -8.44 10.91 -14.67
C ARG A 168 -8.26 9.91 -15.82
N GLY A 169 -7.79 10.38 -16.98
CA GLY A 169 -7.52 9.51 -18.13
C GLY A 169 -6.44 8.45 -17.86
N VAL A 170 -5.34 8.80 -17.16
CA VAL A 170 -4.31 7.83 -16.80
C VAL A 170 -4.83 6.80 -15.79
N LEU A 171 -5.57 7.25 -14.77
CA LEU A 171 -6.16 6.36 -13.78
C LEU A 171 -7.22 5.44 -14.41
N GLY A 172 -8.03 5.96 -15.32
CA GLY A 172 -9.02 5.18 -16.08
C GLY A 172 -8.38 4.14 -17.01
N ALA A 173 -7.22 4.46 -17.62
CA ALA A 173 -6.47 3.52 -18.46
C ALA A 173 -5.76 2.43 -17.65
N THR A 174 -5.53 2.64 -16.36
CA THR A 174 -4.87 1.68 -15.45
C THR A 174 -5.75 1.39 -14.24
N PRO A 175 -6.85 0.62 -14.41
CA PRO A 175 -7.82 0.41 -13.35
C PRO A 175 -7.22 -0.28 -12.12
N GLY A 176 -7.84 -0.10 -10.95
CA GLY A 176 -7.40 -0.73 -9.71
C GLY A 176 -6.30 0.03 -8.97
N GLN A 177 -6.06 1.29 -9.31
CA GLN A 177 -5.09 2.13 -8.61
C GLN A 177 -5.65 2.64 -7.27
N HIS A 178 -4.77 2.76 -6.29
CA HIS A 178 -5.06 3.39 -5.01
C HIS A 178 -4.03 4.47 -4.75
N ALA A 179 -4.47 5.67 -4.43
CA ALA A 179 -3.56 6.73 -4.02
C ALA A 179 -4.16 7.62 -2.94
N ALA A 180 -3.33 8.31 -2.19
CA ALA A 180 -3.73 9.34 -1.24
C ALA A 180 -2.65 10.40 -1.10
N SER A 181 -3.05 11.60 -0.71
CA SER A 181 -2.14 12.68 -0.37
C SER A 181 -2.29 13.10 1.08
N SER A 182 -1.15 13.37 1.74
CA SER A 182 -1.10 14.05 3.03
C SER A 182 -0.70 15.53 2.91
N GLY A 183 -0.81 16.12 1.71
CA GLY A 183 -0.38 17.47 1.38
C GLY A 183 1.03 17.49 0.80
N ASN A 184 2.02 17.10 1.58
CA ASN A 184 3.43 17.08 1.22
C ASN A 184 3.98 15.68 0.88
N HIS A 185 3.13 14.64 0.91
CA HIS A 185 3.47 13.29 0.47
C HIS A 185 2.35 12.73 -0.40
N LEU A 186 2.74 12.00 -1.45
CA LEU A 186 1.87 11.18 -2.27
C LEU A 186 2.13 9.72 -1.92
N PHE A 187 1.07 8.98 -1.63
CA PHE A 187 1.07 7.55 -1.39
C PHE A 187 0.35 6.83 -2.51
N TRP A 188 0.91 5.73 -2.96
CA TRP A 188 0.28 4.80 -3.88
C TRP A 188 0.45 3.38 -3.34
N TRP A 189 -0.56 2.54 -3.46
CA TRP A 189 -0.47 1.18 -2.94
C TRP A 189 -1.23 0.16 -3.76
N LYS A 190 -0.82 -1.10 -3.57
CA LYS A 190 -1.51 -2.30 -4.05
C LYS A 190 -1.63 -3.32 -2.93
N SER A 191 -2.59 -4.22 -3.05
CA SER A 191 -2.72 -5.36 -2.14
C SER A 191 -1.52 -6.30 -2.26
N GLY A 192 -1.14 -6.92 -1.15
CA GLY A 192 -0.06 -7.89 -1.08
C GLY A 192 1.21 -7.37 -0.42
N ARG A 193 2.26 -8.20 -0.44
CA ARG A 193 3.60 -7.87 0.07
C ARG A 193 4.44 -7.25 -1.04
N LEU A 194 5.59 -6.66 -0.69
CA LEU A 194 6.58 -6.28 -1.69
C LEU A 194 6.89 -7.46 -2.60
N PRO A 195 7.02 -7.25 -3.92
CA PRO A 195 7.34 -8.30 -4.87
C PRO A 195 8.65 -9.01 -4.55
N LYS A 196 8.91 -10.11 -5.24
CA LYS A 196 10.25 -10.72 -5.28
C LYS A 196 11.20 -9.76 -6.03
N PRO A 197 12.52 -9.90 -5.86
CA PRO A 197 13.51 -9.03 -6.51
C PRO A 197 13.28 -8.84 -8.01
N ASP A 198 12.98 -9.92 -8.74
CA ASP A 198 12.78 -9.89 -10.20
C ASP A 198 11.55 -9.06 -10.64
N ASP A 199 10.57 -8.90 -9.74
CA ASP A 199 9.32 -8.16 -9.99
C ASP A 199 9.30 -6.76 -9.33
N LEU A 200 10.39 -6.35 -8.65
CA LEU A 200 10.45 -5.04 -7.99
C LEU A 200 10.55 -3.89 -8.98
N ASP A 201 11.37 -4.03 -10.04
CA ASP A 201 11.51 -2.97 -11.03
C ASP A 201 10.19 -2.65 -11.72
N PRO A 202 9.39 -3.61 -12.22
CA PRO A 202 8.05 -3.34 -12.73
C PRO A 202 7.15 -2.61 -11.71
N PHE A 203 7.19 -3.01 -10.43
CA PHE A 203 6.42 -2.36 -9.38
C PHE A 203 6.85 -0.90 -9.16
N PHE A 204 8.16 -0.63 -9.12
CA PHE A 204 8.67 0.73 -8.97
C PHE A 204 8.35 1.61 -10.18
N MET A 205 8.46 1.06 -11.40
CA MET A 205 8.12 1.78 -12.64
C MET A 205 6.63 2.12 -12.73
N GLU A 206 5.77 1.21 -12.31
CA GLU A 206 4.33 1.47 -12.24
C GLU A 206 4.01 2.58 -11.23
N GLY A 207 4.56 2.50 -10.01
CA GLY A 207 4.40 3.54 -9.00
C GLY A 207 4.93 4.89 -9.49
N GLU A 208 6.11 4.94 -10.11
CA GLU A 208 6.68 6.16 -10.68
C GLU A 208 5.80 6.75 -11.78
N SER A 209 5.15 5.92 -12.60
CA SER A 209 4.22 6.41 -13.63
C SER A 209 3.03 7.14 -13.02
N ILE A 210 2.48 6.63 -11.91
CA ILE A 210 1.41 7.28 -11.16
C ILE A 210 1.92 8.55 -10.46
N ALA A 211 3.08 8.50 -9.81
CA ALA A 211 3.66 9.67 -9.16
C ALA A 211 3.90 10.81 -10.15
N ARG A 212 4.37 10.50 -11.36
CA ARG A 212 4.60 11.48 -12.43
C ARG A 212 3.33 12.25 -12.81
N VAL A 213 2.20 11.55 -12.85
CA VAL A 213 0.91 12.17 -13.22
C VAL A 213 0.47 13.22 -12.21
N PHE A 214 0.73 12.98 -10.93
CA PHE A 214 0.36 13.91 -9.85
C PHE A 214 1.42 14.99 -9.60
N LEU A 215 2.71 14.67 -9.82
CA LEU A 215 3.83 15.53 -9.39
C LEU A 215 4.47 16.35 -10.52
N GLU A 216 4.11 16.11 -11.78
CA GLU A 216 4.44 16.94 -12.95
C GLU A 216 3.24 17.76 -13.39
#